data_c35166f52ee5894bf0bc9a9ed28aef44
#
_entry.id   c35166f52ee5894bf0bc9a9ed28aef44
#
_cell.length_a   1.000
_cell.length_b   1.000
_cell.length_c   1.000
_cell.angle_alpha   90.00
_cell.angle_beta   90.00
_cell.angle_gamma   90.00
#
_symmetry.space_group_name_H-M   'P 1'
#
loop_
_entity.id
_entity.type
_entity.pdbx_description
1 polymer ?
#
loop_
_entity_poly.entity_id
_entity_poly.type
_entity_poly.pdbx_seq_one_letter_code
_entity_poly.pdbx_strand_id
1 'polypeptide(L)'
;MQNEHESTDIIRIDHLNKTFGDVKAVNDLSFRVKKGELFAFLGVNGAGKSTTISILCGQLSKDSGTVQIKGIDNERAGEQTKRLIGVVFQDSVLDKPLTVKENLKSRAALYGITGQAFEKRLQELLDILDFGDYLNRPVGKLSGGQRRRIDIARALLHRPEILILDEPTTGLDPQTRQVIWNVIEKLRIEEQMTVFLTTHYMEEAANASYVVILDKGSIVAEGTPYELKNRYVQDTISVYGVSEAQIKSLHYDYKKVRDGYRIKVDNTSEATKLIVEHQELFQDYEFVKGCMD
;
A
#
# COMPACT_ATOMS: atom_id res chain seq x y z
N MET A 1 20.64 14.43 31.43
CA MET A 1 19.94 14.93 30.21
C MET A 1 19.93 13.76 29.25
N GLN A 2 18.86 12.98 29.29
CA GLN A 2 18.64 11.88 28.33
C GLN A 2 18.24 12.53 27.01
N ASN A 3 19.02 12.32 25.96
CA ASN A 3 18.63 12.63 24.60
C ASN A 3 17.42 11.74 24.25
N GLU A 4 16.22 12.30 24.32
CA GLU A 4 15.06 11.77 23.63
C GLU A 4 15.39 11.88 22.12
N HIS A 5 15.86 10.81 21.51
CA HIS A 5 15.75 10.62 20.08
C HIS A 5 14.24 10.65 19.81
N GLU A 6 13.73 11.77 19.27
CA GLU A 6 12.38 11.81 18.71
C GLU A 6 12.21 10.59 17.82
N SER A 7 11.36 9.67 18.25
CA SER A 7 11.03 8.49 17.47
C SER A 7 10.45 8.98 16.15
N THR A 8 11.09 8.65 15.04
CA THR A 8 10.60 8.98 13.70
C THR A 8 9.31 8.22 13.35
N ASP A 9 8.86 7.35 14.24
CA ASP A 9 7.66 6.54 14.08
C ASP A 9 6.40 7.40 14.27
N ILE A 10 5.61 7.53 13.23
CA ILE A 10 4.34 8.23 13.27
C ILE A 10 3.18 7.29 13.64
N ILE A 11 3.29 5.99 13.29
CA ILE A 11 2.38 4.92 13.73
C ILE A 11 3.22 3.85 14.43
N ARG A 12 2.77 3.44 15.61
CA ARG A 12 3.37 2.35 16.38
C ARG A 12 2.27 1.41 16.86
N ILE A 13 2.42 0.15 16.51
CA ILE A 13 1.54 -0.94 16.95
C ILE A 13 2.40 -1.99 17.65
N ASP A 14 2.00 -2.38 18.86
CA ASP A 14 2.67 -3.40 19.66
C ASP A 14 1.66 -4.43 20.15
N HIS A 15 1.91 -5.70 19.81
CA HIS A 15 1.16 -6.87 20.27
C HIS A 15 -0.36 -6.74 20.12
N LEU A 16 -0.81 -6.15 18.99
CA LEU A 16 -2.22 -5.93 18.70
C LEU A 16 -2.95 -7.24 18.48
N ASN A 17 -4.07 -7.43 19.19
CA ASN A 17 -4.94 -8.58 19.05
C ASN A 17 -6.39 -8.15 18.86
N LYS A 18 -7.12 -8.89 17.99
CA LYS A 18 -8.57 -8.77 17.81
C LYS A 18 -9.19 -10.08 17.38
N THR A 19 -10.21 -10.51 18.10
CA THR A 19 -10.96 -11.74 17.87
C THR A 19 -12.43 -11.45 17.67
N PHE A 20 -13.07 -12.15 16.76
CA PHE A 20 -14.54 -12.16 16.55
C PHE A 20 -15.06 -13.59 16.69
N GLY A 21 -15.73 -13.88 17.79
CA GLY A 21 -16.09 -15.26 18.14
C GLY A 21 -14.83 -16.14 18.20
N ASP A 22 -14.76 -17.17 17.38
CA ASP A 22 -13.61 -18.09 17.31
C ASP A 22 -12.50 -17.64 16.31
N VAL A 23 -12.73 -16.53 15.58
CA VAL A 23 -11.80 -16.07 14.54
C VAL A 23 -10.86 -15.01 15.09
N LYS A 24 -9.57 -15.31 15.17
CA LYS A 24 -8.51 -14.33 15.44
C LYS A 24 -8.24 -13.52 14.16
N ALA A 25 -8.90 -12.37 14.04
CA ALA A 25 -8.76 -11.50 12.87
C ALA A 25 -7.43 -10.73 12.88
N VAL A 26 -6.89 -10.44 14.07
CA VAL A 26 -5.54 -9.88 14.28
C VAL A 26 -4.90 -10.66 15.42
N ASN A 27 -3.70 -11.17 15.20
CA ASN A 27 -3.03 -12.08 16.12
C ASN A 27 -1.57 -11.63 16.31
N ASP A 28 -1.31 -10.99 17.45
CA ASP A 28 0.01 -10.53 17.91
C ASP A 28 0.74 -9.63 16.90
N LEU A 29 0.03 -8.65 16.34
CA LEU A 29 0.54 -7.79 15.30
C LEU A 29 1.39 -6.66 15.89
N SER A 30 2.65 -6.55 15.43
CA SER A 30 3.57 -5.48 15.84
C SER A 30 4.32 -4.91 14.64
N PHE A 31 4.23 -3.60 14.40
CA PHE A 31 4.98 -2.91 13.34
C PHE A 31 5.08 -1.40 13.60
N ARG A 32 5.92 -0.74 12.80
CA ARG A 32 6.18 0.71 12.85
C ARG A 32 6.01 1.33 11.47
N VAL A 33 5.53 2.56 11.42
CA VAL A 33 5.50 3.38 10.20
C VAL A 33 6.23 4.68 10.49
N LYS A 34 7.22 5.02 9.68
CA LYS A 34 7.99 6.26 9.82
C LYS A 34 7.27 7.43 9.13
N LYS A 35 7.54 8.64 9.63
CA LYS A 35 6.99 9.86 9.03
C LYS A 35 7.49 10.03 7.58
N GLY A 36 6.57 10.38 6.66
CA GLY A 36 6.86 10.55 5.22
C GLY A 36 7.05 9.26 4.44
N GLU A 37 6.83 8.11 5.07
CA GLU A 37 6.96 6.79 4.46
C GLU A 37 5.71 6.41 3.66
N LEU A 38 5.91 5.70 2.55
CA LEU A 38 4.88 4.91 1.90
C LEU A 38 4.97 3.48 2.44
N PHE A 39 4.09 3.14 3.35
CA PHE A 39 4.01 1.84 4.00
C PHE A 39 2.92 1.00 3.36
N ALA A 40 3.25 -0.20 2.90
CA ALA A 40 2.32 -1.13 2.29
C ALA A 40 1.98 -2.29 3.24
N PHE A 41 0.68 -2.49 3.43
CA PHE A 41 0.11 -3.55 4.26
C PHE A 41 -0.58 -4.56 3.34
N LEU A 42 0.14 -5.61 3.00
CA LEU A 42 -0.22 -6.57 1.96
C LEU A 42 -0.87 -7.81 2.55
N GLY A 43 -1.80 -8.43 1.86
CA GLY A 43 -2.40 -9.70 2.25
C GLY A 43 -3.66 -10.02 1.47
N VAL A 44 -4.02 -11.28 1.42
CA VAL A 44 -5.27 -11.75 0.80
C VAL A 44 -6.50 -11.24 1.56
N ASN A 45 -7.67 -11.39 0.95
CA ASN A 45 -8.93 -11.07 1.63
C ASN A 45 -9.10 -11.93 2.89
N GLY A 46 -9.48 -11.31 4.01
CA GLY A 46 -9.57 -11.96 5.30
C GLY A 46 -8.25 -12.04 6.10
N ALA A 47 -7.13 -11.52 5.57
CA ALA A 47 -5.85 -11.54 6.30
C ALA A 47 -5.79 -10.62 7.54
N GLY A 48 -6.81 -9.78 7.80
CA GLY A 48 -6.87 -8.87 8.95
C GLY A 48 -6.59 -7.40 8.63
N LYS A 49 -6.37 -7.03 7.36
CA LYS A 49 -6.04 -5.67 6.92
C LYS A 49 -7.09 -4.63 7.35
N SER A 50 -8.34 -4.80 6.94
CA SER A 50 -9.43 -3.85 7.23
C SER A 50 -9.77 -3.80 8.74
N THR A 51 -9.60 -4.91 9.47
CA THR A 51 -9.74 -4.94 10.93
C THR A 51 -8.67 -4.06 11.58
N THR A 52 -7.41 -4.18 11.15
CA THR A 52 -6.30 -3.36 11.66
C THR A 52 -6.51 -1.88 11.35
N ILE A 53 -6.95 -1.54 10.11
CA ILE A 53 -7.31 -0.15 9.75
C ILE A 53 -8.44 0.37 10.63
N SER A 54 -9.50 -0.40 10.84
CA SER A 54 -10.64 0.03 11.67
C SER A 54 -10.23 0.32 13.10
N ILE A 55 -9.29 -0.45 13.66
CA ILE A 55 -8.71 -0.20 14.98
C ILE A 55 -7.83 1.07 14.95
N LEU A 56 -6.96 1.21 13.93
CA LEU A 56 -6.10 2.37 13.75
C LEU A 56 -6.91 3.67 13.59
N CYS A 57 -8.06 3.61 12.92
CA CYS A 57 -9.00 4.74 12.76
C CYS A 57 -9.89 4.99 13.99
N GLY A 58 -9.78 4.18 15.05
CA GLY A 58 -10.62 4.27 16.25
C GLY A 58 -12.10 3.96 16.00
N GLN A 59 -12.40 3.16 14.97
CA GLN A 59 -13.76 2.68 14.65
C GLN A 59 -14.07 1.35 15.34
N LEU A 60 -13.04 0.59 15.70
CA LEU A 60 -13.12 -0.71 16.32
C LEU A 60 -12.17 -0.77 17.53
N SER A 61 -12.66 -1.28 18.66
CA SER A 61 -11.80 -1.54 19.83
C SER A 61 -10.95 -2.79 19.62
N LYS A 62 -9.70 -2.73 20.07
CA LYS A 62 -8.81 -3.90 20.17
C LYS A 62 -9.15 -4.75 21.39
N ASP A 63 -8.71 -5.99 21.42
CA ASP A 63 -8.83 -6.85 22.60
C ASP A 63 -7.59 -6.69 23.53
N SER A 64 -6.39 -6.54 22.93
CA SER A 64 -5.15 -6.26 23.68
C SER A 64 -4.10 -5.61 22.77
N GLY A 65 -2.97 -5.22 23.35
CA GLY A 65 -1.89 -4.51 22.66
C GLY A 65 -1.99 -3.01 22.76
N THR A 66 -1.12 -2.28 22.06
CA THR A 66 -1.13 -0.82 22.00
C THR A 66 -1.10 -0.30 20.58
N VAL A 67 -1.79 0.82 20.35
CA VAL A 67 -1.81 1.54 19.08
C VAL A 67 -1.53 3.01 19.39
N GLN A 68 -0.42 3.52 18.90
CA GLN A 68 -0.02 4.91 19.07
C GLN A 68 0.10 5.60 17.71
N ILE A 69 -0.38 6.83 17.65
CA ILE A 69 -0.26 7.72 16.48
C ILE A 69 0.44 8.97 16.96
N LYS A 70 1.65 9.23 16.44
CA LYS A 70 2.50 10.34 16.88
C LYS A 70 2.74 10.34 18.42
N GLY A 71 2.95 9.13 18.98
CA GLY A 71 3.13 8.94 20.43
C GLY A 71 1.83 9.03 21.24
N ILE A 72 0.69 9.33 20.65
CA ILE A 72 -0.61 9.46 21.32
C ILE A 72 -1.32 8.11 21.27
N ASP A 73 -1.76 7.61 22.42
CA ASP A 73 -2.57 6.40 22.51
C ASP A 73 -3.93 6.61 21.85
N ASN A 74 -4.24 5.78 20.85
CA ASN A 74 -5.44 5.94 20.01
C ASN A 74 -6.77 5.72 20.75
N GLU A 75 -6.80 4.93 21.81
CA GLU A 75 -8.02 4.74 22.62
C GLU A 75 -8.24 5.87 23.60
N ARG A 76 -7.15 6.41 24.20
CA ARG A 76 -7.26 7.46 25.21
C ARG A 76 -7.53 8.84 24.65
N ALA A 77 -7.01 9.12 23.48
CA ALA A 77 -7.10 10.44 22.85
C ALA A 77 -7.58 10.36 21.38
N GLY A 78 -8.60 9.56 21.13
CA GLY A 78 -9.11 9.24 19.79
C GLY A 78 -9.51 10.45 18.94
N GLU A 79 -10.03 11.53 19.54
CA GLU A 79 -10.36 12.76 18.80
C GLU A 79 -9.09 13.49 18.29
N GLN A 80 -7.99 13.43 19.04
CA GLN A 80 -6.72 14.03 18.61
C GLN A 80 -6.09 13.20 17.48
N THR A 81 -6.08 11.87 17.62
CA THR A 81 -5.52 10.97 16.62
C THR A 81 -6.32 10.97 15.32
N LYS A 82 -7.65 11.05 15.37
CA LYS A 82 -8.52 11.17 14.18
C LYS A 82 -8.23 12.41 13.35
N ARG A 83 -7.79 13.52 13.98
CA ARG A 83 -7.41 14.73 13.25
C ARG A 83 -6.08 14.59 12.49
N LEU A 84 -5.26 13.62 12.88
CA LEU A 84 -3.98 13.34 12.19
C LEU A 84 -4.16 12.42 10.98
N ILE A 85 -5.33 11.78 10.84
CA ILE A 85 -5.57 10.73 9.85
C ILE A 85 -6.63 11.16 8.84
N GLY A 86 -6.31 11.06 7.55
CA GLY A 86 -7.27 11.03 6.45
C GLY A 86 -7.47 9.60 5.99
N VAL A 87 -8.71 9.18 5.73
CA VAL A 87 -8.99 7.79 5.32
C VAL A 87 -9.75 7.78 4.00
N VAL A 88 -9.28 6.95 3.07
CA VAL A 88 -9.98 6.58 1.85
C VAL A 88 -10.34 5.12 1.94
N PHE A 89 -11.60 4.80 2.11
CA PHE A 89 -12.11 3.43 2.19
C PHE A 89 -12.17 2.80 0.79
N GLN A 90 -12.27 1.48 0.76
CA GLN A 90 -12.47 0.72 -0.48
C GLN A 90 -13.69 1.22 -1.24
N ASP A 91 -14.83 1.33 -0.55
CA ASP A 91 -16.04 1.93 -1.11
C ASP A 91 -16.08 3.44 -0.87
N SER A 92 -16.54 4.18 -1.88
CA SER A 92 -16.70 5.62 -1.77
C SER A 92 -17.84 5.98 -0.81
N VAL A 93 -17.54 6.90 0.12
CA VAL A 93 -18.51 7.40 1.12
C VAL A 93 -19.10 8.77 0.72
N LEU A 94 -18.99 9.13 -0.56
CA LEU A 94 -19.51 10.38 -1.11
C LEU A 94 -21.00 10.26 -1.43
N ASP A 95 -21.75 11.32 -1.21
CA ASP A 95 -23.17 11.42 -1.50
C ASP A 95 -23.39 11.58 -3.00
N LYS A 96 -23.89 10.53 -3.67
CA LYS A 96 -24.01 10.46 -5.15
C LYS A 96 -24.87 11.56 -5.77
N PRO A 97 -25.99 12.04 -5.17
CA PRO A 97 -26.81 13.12 -5.70
C PRO A 97 -26.12 14.49 -5.65
N LEU A 98 -25.24 14.71 -4.66
CA LEU A 98 -24.58 15.99 -4.47
C LEU A 98 -23.44 16.19 -5.47
N THR A 99 -23.15 17.43 -5.82
CA THR A 99 -21.97 17.81 -6.59
C THR A 99 -20.68 17.53 -5.79
N VAL A 100 -19.54 17.50 -6.46
CA VAL A 100 -18.23 17.39 -5.80
C VAL A 100 -18.04 18.51 -4.78
N LYS A 101 -18.32 19.77 -5.18
CA LYS A 101 -18.18 20.93 -4.27
C LYS A 101 -19.06 20.82 -3.03
N GLU A 102 -20.32 20.39 -3.19
CA GLU A 102 -21.25 20.22 -2.06
C GLU A 102 -20.80 19.09 -1.12
N ASN A 103 -20.32 17.96 -1.66
CA ASN A 103 -19.74 16.89 -0.86
C ASN A 103 -18.55 17.39 -0.03
N LEU A 104 -17.58 18.02 -0.66
CA LEU A 104 -16.40 18.54 0.03
C LEU A 104 -16.76 19.61 1.06
N LYS A 105 -17.70 20.52 0.73
CA LYS A 105 -18.17 21.57 1.65
C LYS A 105 -18.85 21.01 2.89
N SER A 106 -19.74 20.04 2.72
CA SER A 106 -20.44 19.42 3.85
C SER A 106 -19.46 18.67 4.78
N ARG A 107 -18.46 17.99 4.21
CA ARG A 107 -17.45 17.26 4.98
C ARG A 107 -16.45 18.19 5.66
N ALA A 108 -16.03 19.29 5.01
CA ALA A 108 -15.18 20.32 5.59
C ALA A 108 -15.82 20.98 6.82
N ALA A 109 -17.14 21.20 6.78
CA ALA A 109 -17.88 21.77 7.90
C ALA A 109 -17.79 20.92 9.18
N LEU A 110 -17.66 19.60 9.08
CA LEU A 110 -17.47 18.72 10.23
C LEU A 110 -16.15 18.97 10.98
N TYR A 111 -15.17 19.56 10.29
CA TYR A 111 -13.88 19.99 10.86
C TYR A 111 -13.85 21.48 11.21
N GLY A 112 -14.99 22.18 11.12
CA GLY A 112 -15.09 23.63 11.33
C GLY A 112 -14.52 24.48 10.18
N ILE A 113 -14.24 23.88 9.01
CA ILE A 113 -13.69 24.55 7.83
C ILE A 113 -14.87 25.04 6.97
N THR A 114 -15.21 26.33 7.10
CA THR A 114 -16.38 26.96 6.44
C THR A 114 -16.00 28.27 5.77
N GLY A 115 -16.92 28.84 4.96
CA GLY A 115 -16.74 30.14 4.33
C GLY A 115 -15.45 30.28 3.54
N GLN A 116 -14.71 31.37 3.74
CA GLN A 116 -13.44 31.65 3.06
C GLN A 116 -12.37 30.58 3.32
N ALA A 117 -12.33 29.99 4.53
CA ALA A 117 -11.39 28.93 4.86
C ALA A 117 -11.63 27.68 3.98
N PHE A 118 -12.90 27.36 3.71
CA PHE A 118 -13.24 26.28 2.79
C PHE A 118 -12.83 26.60 1.35
N GLU A 119 -13.15 27.78 0.83
CA GLU A 119 -12.79 28.14 -0.56
C GLU A 119 -11.26 28.13 -0.75
N LYS A 120 -10.49 28.64 0.23
CA LYS A 120 -9.02 28.55 0.20
C LYS A 120 -8.55 27.09 0.18
N ARG A 121 -9.09 26.25 1.08
CA ARG A 121 -8.72 24.83 1.13
C ARG A 121 -9.11 24.08 -0.14
N LEU A 122 -10.27 24.40 -0.71
CA LEU A 122 -10.72 23.84 -1.97
C LEU A 122 -9.74 24.16 -3.10
N GLN A 123 -9.28 25.43 -3.20
CA GLN A 123 -8.32 25.83 -4.23
C GLN A 123 -7.00 25.04 -4.10
N GLU A 124 -6.45 24.90 -2.89
CA GLU A 124 -5.25 24.09 -2.65
C GLU A 124 -5.43 22.63 -3.11
N LEU A 125 -6.61 22.05 -2.83
CA LEU A 125 -6.91 20.67 -3.27
C LEU A 125 -7.11 20.57 -4.78
N LEU A 126 -7.64 21.59 -5.44
CA LEU A 126 -7.74 21.67 -6.89
C LEU A 126 -6.35 21.68 -7.55
N ASP A 127 -5.41 22.44 -6.98
CA ASP A 127 -4.04 22.56 -7.49
C ASP A 127 -3.25 21.22 -7.33
N ILE A 128 -3.51 20.48 -6.24
CA ILE A 128 -2.86 19.21 -5.98
C ILE A 128 -3.46 18.07 -6.82
N LEU A 129 -4.81 18.02 -6.89
CA LEU A 129 -5.54 16.83 -7.35
C LEU A 129 -6.20 16.99 -8.71
N ASP A 130 -6.20 18.20 -9.29
CA ASP A 130 -6.69 18.50 -10.64
C ASP A 130 -8.10 17.92 -10.93
N PHE A 131 -9.12 18.43 -10.23
CA PHE A 131 -10.53 18.03 -10.41
C PHE A 131 -11.48 19.18 -10.75
N GLY A 132 -10.94 20.31 -11.19
CA GLY A 132 -11.72 21.53 -11.48
C GLY A 132 -12.83 21.31 -12.50
N ASP A 133 -12.57 20.56 -13.57
CA ASP A 133 -13.49 20.33 -14.69
C ASP A 133 -14.81 19.64 -14.29
N TYR A 134 -14.81 18.97 -13.15
CA TYR A 134 -16.00 18.25 -12.67
C TYR A 134 -16.45 18.65 -11.25
N LEU A 135 -15.94 19.77 -10.74
CA LEU A 135 -16.27 20.32 -9.42
C LEU A 135 -17.78 20.48 -9.17
N ASN A 136 -18.51 20.88 -10.21
CA ASN A 136 -19.96 21.13 -10.15
C ASN A 136 -20.78 19.94 -10.68
N ARG A 137 -20.14 18.78 -10.96
CA ARG A 137 -20.87 17.59 -11.39
C ARG A 137 -21.34 16.78 -10.18
N PRO A 138 -22.53 16.17 -10.25
CA PRO A 138 -22.96 15.19 -9.26
C PRO A 138 -21.98 14.00 -9.20
N VAL A 139 -21.64 13.56 -7.98
CA VAL A 139 -20.69 12.46 -7.77
C VAL A 139 -21.13 11.16 -8.44
N GLY A 140 -22.44 10.92 -8.52
CA GLY A 140 -23.00 9.75 -9.21
C GLY A 140 -22.70 9.69 -10.72
N LYS A 141 -22.30 10.82 -11.34
CA LYS A 141 -21.95 10.90 -12.76
C LYS A 141 -20.44 10.85 -13.04
N LEU A 142 -19.63 10.65 -12.02
CA LEU A 142 -18.17 10.55 -12.13
C LEU A 142 -17.74 9.14 -12.51
N SER A 143 -16.64 9.03 -13.28
CA SER A 143 -15.95 7.75 -13.47
C SER A 143 -15.39 7.23 -12.13
N GLY A 144 -14.99 5.95 -12.08
CA GLY A 144 -14.38 5.36 -10.89
C GLY A 144 -13.14 6.14 -10.41
N GLY A 145 -12.24 6.46 -11.32
CA GLY A 145 -11.03 7.23 -11.02
C GLY A 145 -11.29 8.67 -10.61
N GLN A 146 -12.23 9.37 -11.27
CA GLN A 146 -12.67 10.70 -10.86
C GLN A 146 -13.22 10.68 -9.45
N ARG A 147 -14.07 9.69 -9.13
CA ARG A 147 -14.64 9.53 -7.79
C ARG A 147 -13.56 9.23 -6.75
N ARG A 148 -12.61 8.34 -7.05
CA ARG A 148 -11.48 8.02 -6.15
C ARG A 148 -10.64 9.25 -5.86
N ARG A 149 -10.39 10.12 -6.85
CA ARG A 149 -9.69 11.39 -6.66
C ARG A 149 -10.44 12.31 -5.69
N ILE A 150 -11.77 12.34 -5.73
CA ILE A 150 -12.58 13.11 -4.77
C ILE A 150 -12.61 12.48 -3.38
N ASP A 151 -12.57 11.14 -3.27
CA ASP A 151 -12.42 10.47 -1.96
C ASP A 151 -11.08 10.86 -1.31
N ILE A 152 -10.00 10.97 -2.10
CA ILE A 152 -8.71 11.49 -1.61
C ILE A 152 -8.83 12.96 -1.20
N ALA A 153 -9.43 13.82 -2.04
CA ALA A 153 -9.66 15.24 -1.70
C ALA A 153 -10.41 15.39 -0.38
N ARG A 154 -11.45 14.59 -0.17
CA ARG A 154 -12.23 14.54 1.07
C ARG A 154 -11.36 14.15 2.26
N ALA A 155 -10.52 13.14 2.12
CA ALA A 155 -9.63 12.67 3.18
C ALA A 155 -8.59 13.73 3.59
N LEU A 156 -8.22 14.63 2.67
CA LEU A 156 -7.23 15.68 2.88
C LEU A 156 -7.80 17.00 3.41
N LEU A 157 -9.12 17.18 3.50
CA LEU A 157 -9.77 18.45 3.85
C LEU A 157 -9.19 19.10 5.11
N HIS A 158 -8.96 18.34 6.15
CA HIS A 158 -8.51 18.80 7.47
C HIS A 158 -6.98 18.79 7.66
N ARG A 159 -6.21 18.62 6.56
CA ARG A 159 -4.74 18.59 6.55
C ARG A 159 -4.14 17.51 7.47
N PRO A 160 -4.49 16.25 7.27
CA PRO A 160 -3.92 15.15 8.06
C PRO A 160 -2.41 15.00 7.80
N GLU A 161 -1.69 14.39 8.74
CA GLU A 161 -0.29 13.99 8.56
C GLU A 161 -0.16 12.56 7.99
N ILE A 162 -1.22 11.76 8.10
CA ILE A 162 -1.28 10.36 7.68
C ILE A 162 -2.48 10.19 6.73
N LEU A 163 -2.23 9.58 5.58
CA LEU A 163 -3.28 9.18 4.63
C LEU A 163 -3.37 7.66 4.60
N ILE A 164 -4.49 7.12 5.06
CA ILE A 164 -4.78 5.68 4.98
C ILE A 164 -5.60 5.43 3.71
N LEU A 165 -5.12 4.51 2.88
CA LEU A 165 -5.74 4.12 1.62
C LEU A 165 -6.09 2.63 1.68
N ASP A 166 -7.37 2.31 1.82
CA ASP A 166 -7.83 0.93 1.83
C ASP A 166 -8.17 0.49 0.40
N GLU A 167 -7.29 -0.31 -0.20
CA GLU A 167 -7.38 -0.83 -1.57
C GLU A 167 -7.73 0.26 -2.62
N PRO A 168 -6.92 1.34 -2.76
CA PRO A 168 -7.32 2.56 -3.46
C PRO A 168 -7.54 2.39 -4.96
N THR A 169 -7.01 1.34 -5.58
CA THR A 169 -7.04 1.14 -7.02
C THR A 169 -7.86 -0.07 -7.45
N THR A 170 -8.48 -0.78 -6.49
CA THR A 170 -9.33 -1.94 -6.78
C THR A 170 -10.48 -1.55 -7.70
N GLY A 171 -10.67 -2.33 -8.79
CA GLY A 171 -11.71 -2.10 -9.78
C GLY A 171 -11.43 -0.94 -10.77
N LEU A 172 -10.24 -0.34 -10.75
CA LEU A 172 -9.83 0.66 -11.72
C LEU A 172 -9.05 0.04 -12.89
N ASP A 173 -9.21 0.62 -14.07
CA ASP A 173 -8.41 0.28 -15.24
C ASP A 173 -6.94 0.70 -15.06
N PRO A 174 -5.96 0.11 -15.80
CA PRO A 174 -4.55 0.38 -15.62
C PRO A 174 -4.15 1.86 -15.76
N GLN A 175 -4.78 2.60 -16.68
CA GLN A 175 -4.46 4.03 -16.87
C GLN A 175 -4.94 4.86 -15.68
N THR A 176 -6.17 4.63 -15.24
CA THR A 176 -6.74 5.27 -14.06
C THR A 176 -5.94 4.95 -12.80
N ARG A 177 -5.47 3.70 -12.65
CA ARG A 177 -4.60 3.27 -11.55
C ARG A 177 -3.31 4.09 -11.52
N GLN A 178 -2.64 4.26 -12.68
CA GLN A 178 -1.43 5.08 -12.76
C GLN A 178 -1.67 6.54 -12.36
N VAL A 179 -2.81 7.13 -12.74
CA VAL A 179 -3.18 8.49 -12.33
C VAL A 179 -3.32 8.60 -10.80
N ILE A 180 -3.95 7.62 -10.15
CA ILE A 180 -4.07 7.61 -8.69
C ILE A 180 -2.70 7.46 -8.02
N TRP A 181 -1.83 6.60 -8.57
CA TRP A 181 -0.45 6.44 -8.06
C TRP A 181 0.35 7.74 -8.16
N ASN A 182 0.25 8.47 -9.26
CA ASN A 182 0.93 9.76 -9.42
C ASN A 182 0.45 10.78 -8.38
N VAL A 183 -0.84 10.77 -8.04
CA VAL A 183 -1.41 11.61 -6.98
C VAL A 183 -0.83 11.22 -5.61
N ILE A 184 -0.79 9.93 -5.28
CA ILE A 184 -0.25 9.44 -4.01
C ILE A 184 1.22 9.84 -3.86
N GLU A 185 2.01 9.66 -4.91
CA GLU A 185 3.44 9.99 -4.90
C GLU A 185 3.68 11.51 -4.78
N LYS A 186 2.88 12.33 -5.46
CA LYS A 186 2.89 13.79 -5.32
C LYS A 186 2.63 14.20 -3.87
N LEU A 187 1.58 13.65 -3.24
CA LEU A 187 1.27 13.92 -1.83
C LEU A 187 2.42 13.51 -0.90
N ARG A 188 3.03 12.36 -1.13
CA ARG A 188 4.15 11.87 -0.32
C ARG A 188 5.37 12.80 -0.40
N ILE A 189 5.75 13.21 -1.61
CA ILE A 189 6.96 13.99 -1.85
C ILE A 189 6.75 15.48 -1.53
N GLU A 190 5.71 16.10 -2.10
CA GLU A 190 5.51 17.56 -2.00
C GLU A 190 4.90 17.96 -0.66
N GLU A 191 3.95 17.15 -0.12
CA GLU A 191 3.27 17.44 1.14
C GLU A 191 3.89 16.71 2.34
N GLN A 192 4.97 15.94 2.14
CA GLN A 192 5.61 15.11 3.18
C GLN A 192 4.61 14.19 3.90
N MET A 193 3.60 13.72 3.17
CA MET A 193 2.52 12.89 3.68
C MET A 193 3.03 11.49 4.01
N THR A 194 2.69 10.98 5.18
CA THR A 194 2.83 9.55 5.47
C THR A 194 1.66 8.80 4.85
N VAL A 195 1.93 7.80 4.03
CA VAL A 195 0.89 7.01 3.36
C VAL A 195 0.89 5.59 3.89
N PHE A 196 -0.24 5.15 4.43
CA PHE A 196 -0.50 3.77 4.82
C PHE A 196 -1.44 3.14 3.80
N LEU A 197 -0.93 2.23 3.00
CA LEU A 197 -1.65 1.59 1.92
C LEU A 197 -2.01 0.15 2.28
N THR A 198 -3.26 -0.28 2.11
CA THR A 198 -3.57 -1.70 2.02
C THR A 198 -3.77 -2.10 0.57
N THR A 199 -3.29 -3.28 0.24
CA THR A 199 -3.49 -3.87 -1.08
C THR A 199 -3.38 -5.39 -1.03
N HIS A 200 -3.89 -6.05 -2.02
CA HIS A 200 -3.62 -7.45 -2.32
C HIS A 200 -2.78 -7.62 -3.60
N TYR A 201 -2.37 -6.50 -4.23
CA TYR A 201 -1.51 -6.47 -5.41
C TYR A 201 -0.06 -6.21 -5.02
N MET A 202 0.82 -7.17 -5.33
CA MET A 202 2.27 -7.04 -5.09
C MET A 202 2.90 -5.88 -5.87
N GLU A 203 2.41 -5.62 -7.09
CA GLU A 203 2.87 -4.50 -7.94
C GLU A 203 2.72 -3.14 -7.25
N GLU A 204 1.67 -2.97 -6.46
CA GLU A 204 1.44 -1.74 -5.70
C GLU A 204 2.41 -1.60 -4.54
N ALA A 205 2.72 -2.71 -3.88
CA ALA A 205 3.70 -2.74 -2.80
C ALA A 205 5.14 -2.49 -3.28
N ALA A 206 5.43 -2.72 -4.57
CA ALA A 206 6.77 -2.52 -5.13
C ALA A 206 7.26 -1.06 -5.04
N ASN A 207 6.35 -0.09 -4.95
CA ASN A 207 6.68 1.34 -4.80
C ASN A 207 6.76 1.78 -3.33
N ALA A 208 6.47 0.88 -2.37
CA ALA A 208 6.50 1.21 -0.96
C ALA A 208 7.93 1.33 -0.42
N SER A 209 8.11 2.13 0.63
CA SER A 209 9.35 2.20 1.38
C SER A 209 9.55 0.96 2.25
N TYR A 210 8.46 0.44 2.79
CA TYR A 210 8.41 -0.76 3.63
C TYR A 210 7.11 -1.52 3.42
N VAL A 211 7.17 -2.84 3.46
CA VAL A 211 6.05 -3.75 3.22
C VAL A 211 5.91 -4.70 4.39
N VAL A 212 4.70 -4.90 4.86
CA VAL A 212 4.31 -5.96 5.79
C VAL A 212 3.31 -6.87 5.11
N ILE A 213 3.59 -8.15 5.08
CA ILE A 213 2.72 -9.16 4.48
C ILE A 213 1.99 -9.92 5.59
N LEU A 214 0.66 -9.92 5.48
CA LEU A 214 -0.24 -10.57 6.42
C LEU A 214 -0.82 -11.87 5.85
N ASP A 215 -0.88 -12.88 6.69
CA ASP A 215 -1.74 -14.03 6.51
C ASP A 215 -2.42 -14.39 7.84
N LYS A 216 -3.73 -14.64 7.79
CA LYS A 216 -4.53 -15.08 8.96
C LYS A 216 -4.29 -14.27 10.24
N GLY A 217 -4.21 -12.95 10.09
CA GLY A 217 -4.05 -12.02 11.21
C GLY A 217 -2.63 -11.83 11.72
N SER A 218 -1.63 -12.52 11.18
CA SER A 218 -0.23 -12.45 11.62
C SER A 218 0.68 -11.98 10.50
N ILE A 219 1.81 -11.36 10.87
CA ILE A 219 2.87 -11.01 9.91
C ILE A 219 3.60 -12.29 9.51
N VAL A 220 3.65 -12.56 8.21
CA VAL A 220 4.41 -13.69 7.65
C VAL A 220 5.73 -13.26 7.01
N ALA A 221 5.81 -12.01 6.58
CA ALA A 221 7.03 -11.40 6.06
C ALA A 221 6.97 -9.89 6.19
N GLU A 222 8.12 -9.26 6.35
CA GLU A 222 8.25 -7.80 6.33
C GLU A 222 9.65 -7.38 5.86
N GLY A 223 9.76 -6.18 5.32
CA GLY A 223 11.00 -5.59 4.82
C GLY A 223 10.77 -4.59 3.69
N THR A 224 11.84 -4.10 3.10
CA THR A 224 11.75 -3.33 1.86
C THR A 224 11.31 -4.24 0.70
N PRO A 225 10.67 -3.71 -0.36
CA PRO A 225 10.34 -4.50 -1.54
C PRO A 225 11.54 -5.26 -2.12
N TYR A 226 12.71 -4.63 -2.09
CA TYR A 226 13.96 -5.25 -2.55
C TYR A 226 14.38 -6.46 -1.70
N GLU A 227 14.33 -6.34 -0.37
CA GLU A 227 14.65 -7.45 0.56
C GLU A 227 13.67 -8.60 0.41
N LEU A 228 12.37 -8.30 0.34
CA LEU A 228 11.33 -9.32 0.15
C LEU A 228 11.49 -10.04 -1.19
N LYS A 229 11.77 -9.27 -2.26
CA LYS A 229 12.06 -9.83 -3.57
C LYS A 229 13.24 -10.82 -3.52
N ASN A 230 14.36 -10.41 -2.96
CA ASN A 230 15.56 -11.25 -2.88
C ASN A 230 15.37 -12.48 -1.97
N ARG A 231 14.47 -12.39 -0.98
CA ARG A 231 14.22 -13.48 -0.02
C ARG A 231 13.24 -14.53 -0.52
N TYR A 232 12.22 -14.11 -1.27
CA TYR A 232 11.09 -14.97 -1.62
C TYR A 232 10.94 -15.25 -3.10
N VAL A 233 11.67 -14.53 -3.95
CA VAL A 233 11.56 -14.67 -5.40
C VAL A 233 12.92 -15.01 -5.96
N GLN A 234 13.00 -16.18 -6.60
CA GLN A 234 14.21 -16.64 -7.29
C GLN A 234 14.23 -16.10 -8.72
N ASP A 235 15.39 -15.65 -9.15
CA ASP A 235 15.64 -15.35 -10.56
C ASP A 235 15.58 -16.66 -11.38
N THR A 236 15.19 -16.59 -12.63
CA THR A 236 15.10 -17.77 -13.48
C THR A 236 15.74 -17.54 -14.84
N ILE A 237 16.34 -18.60 -15.38
CA ILE A 237 16.82 -18.65 -16.76
C ILE A 237 15.97 -19.66 -17.51
N SER A 238 15.22 -19.22 -18.51
CA SER A 238 14.56 -20.13 -19.47
C SER A 238 15.54 -20.39 -20.59
N VAL A 239 15.83 -21.65 -20.87
CA VAL A 239 16.76 -22.08 -21.93
C VAL A 239 16.00 -22.95 -22.92
N TYR A 240 16.27 -22.76 -24.20
CA TYR A 240 15.56 -23.38 -25.31
C TYR A 240 16.50 -24.25 -26.15
N GLY A 241 15.95 -25.23 -26.86
CA GLY A 241 16.73 -26.09 -27.78
C GLY A 241 17.70 -27.07 -27.12
N VAL A 242 17.61 -27.29 -25.81
CA VAL A 242 18.48 -28.17 -25.04
C VAL A 242 17.74 -29.44 -24.59
N SER A 243 18.47 -30.53 -24.36
CA SER A 243 17.94 -31.78 -23.83
C SER A 243 17.88 -31.78 -22.30
N GLU A 244 16.99 -32.61 -21.75
CA GLU A 244 16.88 -32.77 -20.30
C GLU A 244 18.17 -33.28 -19.64
N ALA A 245 18.93 -34.16 -20.35
CA ALA A 245 20.21 -34.68 -19.87
C ALA A 245 21.25 -33.57 -19.67
N GLN A 246 21.29 -32.58 -20.58
CA GLN A 246 22.16 -31.44 -20.48
C GLN A 246 21.77 -30.52 -19.31
N ILE A 247 20.46 -30.30 -19.07
CA ILE A 247 20.00 -29.53 -17.93
C ILE A 247 20.32 -30.20 -16.60
N LYS A 248 20.11 -31.51 -16.52
CA LYS A 248 20.45 -32.32 -15.32
C LYS A 248 21.94 -32.24 -14.96
N SER A 249 22.83 -32.14 -15.94
CA SER A 249 24.27 -31.99 -15.69
C SER A 249 24.67 -30.68 -15.02
N LEU A 250 23.83 -29.67 -15.07
CA LEU A 250 24.08 -28.39 -14.41
C LEU A 250 23.86 -28.43 -12.89
N HIS A 251 23.17 -29.47 -12.37
CA HIS A 251 22.87 -29.65 -10.93
C HIS A 251 22.08 -28.50 -10.28
N TYR A 252 21.24 -27.81 -11.06
CA TYR A 252 20.32 -26.79 -10.61
C TYR A 252 18.88 -27.28 -10.54
N ASP A 253 18.06 -26.68 -9.70
CA ASP A 253 16.62 -26.88 -9.71
C ASP A 253 16.04 -26.35 -11.01
N TYR A 254 15.30 -27.19 -11.73
CA TYR A 254 14.68 -26.81 -12.98
C TYR A 254 13.26 -27.31 -13.11
N LYS A 255 12.49 -26.64 -13.96
CA LYS A 255 11.14 -27.05 -14.37
C LYS A 255 11.06 -27.09 -15.88
N LYS A 256 10.47 -28.18 -16.45
CA LYS A 256 10.17 -28.26 -17.86
C LYS A 256 9.06 -27.25 -18.20
N VAL A 257 9.26 -26.44 -19.24
CA VAL A 257 8.31 -25.51 -19.84
C VAL A 257 8.00 -25.96 -21.27
N ARG A 258 7.03 -25.30 -21.94
CA ARG A 258 6.52 -25.77 -23.25
C ARG A 258 7.62 -26.03 -24.27
N ASP A 259 8.58 -25.11 -24.41
CA ASP A 259 9.59 -25.16 -25.48
C ASP A 259 11.04 -25.25 -24.92
N GLY A 260 11.21 -25.58 -23.63
CA GLY A 260 12.53 -25.61 -22.99
C GLY A 260 12.50 -25.96 -21.50
N TYR A 261 13.45 -25.42 -20.77
CA TYR A 261 13.61 -25.63 -19.34
C TYR A 261 13.84 -24.29 -18.63
N ARG A 262 13.21 -24.11 -17.48
CA ARG A 262 13.39 -22.97 -16.61
C ARG A 262 14.22 -23.38 -15.41
N ILE A 263 15.41 -22.82 -15.30
CA ILE A 263 16.38 -23.06 -14.24
C ILE A 263 16.21 -21.98 -13.20
N LYS A 264 16.19 -22.34 -11.92
CA LYS A 264 16.18 -21.40 -10.81
C LYS A 264 17.60 -21.01 -10.44
N VAL A 265 17.83 -19.72 -10.20
CA VAL A 265 19.11 -19.16 -9.75
C VAL A 265 18.85 -18.17 -8.63
N ASP A 266 19.79 -18.04 -7.69
CA ASP A 266 19.61 -17.20 -6.51
C ASP A 266 19.67 -15.70 -6.85
N ASN A 267 20.49 -15.32 -7.84
CA ASN A 267 20.67 -13.94 -8.24
C ASN A 267 21.30 -13.80 -9.64
N THR A 268 21.32 -12.58 -10.15
CA THR A 268 21.89 -12.24 -11.47
C THR A 268 23.37 -12.62 -11.59
N SER A 269 24.16 -12.55 -10.52
CA SER A 269 25.59 -12.90 -10.57
C SER A 269 25.79 -14.40 -10.79
N GLU A 270 25.00 -15.23 -10.14
CA GLU A 270 24.97 -16.68 -10.34
C GLU A 270 24.49 -17.02 -11.75
N ALA A 271 23.42 -16.38 -12.22
CA ALA A 271 22.95 -16.54 -13.59
C ALA A 271 24.05 -16.24 -14.62
N THR A 272 24.77 -15.14 -14.42
CA THR A 272 25.89 -14.75 -15.30
C THR A 272 27.01 -15.79 -15.30
N LYS A 273 27.38 -16.31 -14.12
CA LYS A 273 28.40 -17.38 -14.04
C LYS A 273 27.96 -18.62 -14.79
N LEU A 274 26.73 -19.07 -14.54
CA LEU A 274 26.18 -20.25 -15.18
C LEU A 274 26.16 -20.12 -16.72
N ILE A 275 25.75 -18.97 -17.24
CA ILE A 275 25.73 -18.70 -18.68
C ILE A 275 27.16 -18.68 -19.25
N VAL A 276 28.12 -18.08 -18.56
CA VAL A 276 29.52 -17.97 -19.03
C VAL A 276 30.23 -19.33 -18.99
N GLU A 277 29.98 -20.12 -17.97
CA GLU A 277 30.58 -21.46 -17.79
C GLU A 277 30.04 -22.50 -18.79
N HIS A 278 28.80 -22.30 -19.28
CA HIS A 278 28.11 -23.29 -20.17
C HIS A 278 27.56 -22.61 -21.44
N GLN A 279 28.34 -21.75 -22.07
CA GLN A 279 27.92 -20.94 -23.25
C GLN A 279 27.28 -21.80 -24.37
N GLU A 280 27.69 -23.04 -24.52
CA GLU A 280 27.15 -23.96 -25.52
C GLU A 280 25.67 -24.33 -25.25
N LEU A 281 25.22 -24.28 -23.99
CA LEU A 281 23.83 -24.57 -23.61
C LEU A 281 22.93 -23.34 -23.63
N PHE A 282 23.52 -22.17 -23.41
CA PHE A 282 22.79 -20.89 -23.30
C PHE A 282 22.89 -20.05 -24.58
N GLN A 283 22.72 -20.68 -25.77
CA GLN A 283 22.70 -19.97 -27.05
C GLN A 283 21.35 -19.28 -27.29
N ASP A 284 20.25 -19.87 -26.82
CA ASP A 284 18.91 -19.28 -26.86
C ASP A 284 18.31 -19.35 -25.45
N TYR A 285 18.32 -18.20 -24.77
CA TYR A 285 17.84 -18.10 -23.38
C TYR A 285 17.19 -16.76 -23.08
N GLU A 286 16.35 -16.79 -22.07
CA GLU A 286 15.72 -15.60 -21.48
C GLU A 286 16.02 -15.56 -19.98
N PHE A 287 16.65 -14.49 -19.50
CA PHE A 287 16.81 -14.24 -18.09
C PHE A 287 15.63 -13.44 -17.56
N VAL A 288 14.88 -13.98 -16.64
CA VAL A 288 13.75 -13.32 -15.98
C VAL A 288 14.09 -13.09 -14.53
N LYS A 289 14.24 -11.81 -14.17
CA LYS A 289 14.27 -11.44 -12.75
C LYS A 289 12.95 -11.81 -12.12
N GLY A 290 13.03 -12.53 -11.03
CA GLY A 290 11.85 -12.86 -10.27
C GLY A 290 10.98 -11.63 -10.02
N CYS A 291 9.69 -11.71 -10.33
CA CYS A 291 8.67 -10.71 -9.98
C CYS A 291 7.90 -11.21 -8.77
N MET A 292 7.55 -10.33 -7.87
CA MET A 292 6.59 -10.64 -6.81
C MET A 292 5.19 -10.47 -7.44
N ASP A 293 4.72 -11.49 -8.16
CA ASP A 293 3.37 -11.54 -8.74
C ASP A 293 2.41 -12.34 -7.84
#